data_3808b53033392a829e54cb875bbf12ec
#
_entry.id   3808b53033392a829e54cb875bbf12ec
#
_cell.length_a   1.000
_cell.length_b   1.000
_cell.length_c   1.000
_cell.angle_alpha   90.00
_cell.angle_beta   90.00
_cell.angle_gamma   90.00
#
_symmetry.space_group_name_H-M   'P 1'
#
loop_
_entity.id
_entity.type
_entity.pdbx_description
1 polymer ?
#
loop_
_entity_poly.entity_id
_entity_poly.type
_entity_poly.pdbx_seq_one_letter_code
_entity_poly.pdbx_strand_id
1 'polypeptide(L)'
;MADRRDSLRRLIDVYKFNNARSAYIPLADLLDVRLPVLPLQTVIVPIPTVRSHIRQRGYDHMLLVARRLARKRNIVMSTCLKRISNTTQRGANARDRILQAQSAFACHEILNPTMTYVLVDDVVTSGATLAAAAKVLRQAGATDIRVASISRQPLD
;
A
#
# COMPACT_ATOMS: atom_id res chain seq x y z
N MET A 1 25.09 14.68 -10.62
CA MET A 1 23.63 14.93 -10.46
C MET A 1 23.00 13.65 -9.95
N ALA A 2 22.62 13.55 -8.67
CA ALA A 2 21.97 12.34 -8.16
C ALA A 2 20.59 12.22 -8.82
N ASP A 3 20.32 11.06 -9.42
CA ASP A 3 19.04 10.79 -10.08
C ASP A 3 17.92 10.88 -9.02
N ARG A 4 16.85 11.62 -9.34
CA ARG A 4 15.67 11.76 -8.44
C ARG A 4 15.05 10.40 -8.08
N ARG A 5 15.24 9.39 -8.93
CA ARG A 5 14.82 8.01 -8.68
C ARG A 5 15.62 7.36 -7.55
N ASP A 6 16.94 7.58 -7.52
CA ASP A 6 17.82 7.07 -6.45
C ASP A 6 17.53 7.72 -5.11
N SER A 7 17.25 9.02 -5.09
CA SER A 7 16.93 9.74 -3.85
C SER A 7 15.61 9.26 -3.23
N LEU A 8 14.58 9.00 -4.05
CA LEU A 8 13.31 8.48 -3.58
C LEU A 8 13.45 7.04 -3.05
N ARG A 9 14.22 6.20 -3.76
CA ARG A 9 14.50 4.83 -3.33
C ARG A 9 15.23 4.83 -1.99
N ARG A 10 16.26 5.65 -1.83
CA ARG A 10 16.98 5.83 -0.56
C ARG A 10 16.05 6.28 0.57
N LEU A 11 15.14 7.23 0.31
CA LEU A 11 14.18 7.68 1.31
C LEU A 11 13.25 6.57 1.77
N ILE A 12 12.75 5.74 0.84
CA ILE A 12 11.91 4.57 1.16
C ILE A 12 12.71 3.54 1.95
N ASP A 13 13.98 3.28 1.58
CA ASP A 13 14.85 2.32 2.25
C ASP A 13 15.21 2.80 3.67
N VAL A 14 15.53 4.09 3.85
CA VAL A 14 15.76 4.69 5.16
C VAL A 14 14.51 4.58 6.03
N TYR A 15 13.33 4.82 5.48
CA TYR A 15 12.06 4.66 6.18
C TYR A 15 11.80 3.21 6.60
N LYS A 16 12.13 2.26 5.71
CA LYS A 16 11.90 0.84 5.96
C LYS A 16 12.92 0.20 6.88
N PHE A 17 14.19 0.62 6.83
CA PHE A 17 15.29 -0.12 7.44
C PHE A 17 16.06 0.64 8.52
N ASN A 18 16.02 1.97 8.54
CA ASN A 18 16.81 2.80 9.46
C ASN A 18 15.99 3.45 10.58
N ASN A 19 14.79 2.94 10.88
CA ASN A 19 13.88 3.47 11.92
C ASN A 19 13.56 4.97 11.81
N ALA A 20 13.71 5.56 10.63
CA ALA A 20 13.39 6.96 10.39
C ALA A 20 11.87 7.16 10.31
N ARG A 21 11.18 6.95 11.44
CA ARG A 21 9.71 7.02 11.50
C ARG A 21 9.15 8.30 10.89
N SER A 22 9.82 9.44 11.08
CA SER A 22 9.39 10.75 10.55
C SER A 22 9.35 10.82 9.01
N ALA A 23 10.01 9.90 8.29
CA ALA A 23 10.02 9.88 6.84
C ALA A 23 8.65 9.57 6.21
N TYR A 24 7.64 9.12 7.00
CA TYR A 24 6.26 9.02 6.50
C TYR A 24 5.69 10.39 6.07
N ILE A 25 6.19 11.49 6.64
CA ILE A 25 5.74 12.84 6.32
C ILE A 25 6.03 13.18 4.85
N PRO A 26 7.31 13.26 4.40
CA PRO A 26 7.62 13.57 3.01
C PRO A 26 7.10 12.51 2.03
N LEU A 27 6.99 11.24 2.42
CA LEU A 27 6.44 10.19 1.56
C LEU A 27 4.93 10.39 1.32
N ALA A 28 4.17 10.75 2.34
CA ALA A 28 2.75 11.07 2.20
C ALA A 28 2.54 12.36 1.39
N ASP A 29 3.38 13.37 1.59
CA ASP A 29 3.31 14.63 0.83
C ASP A 29 3.64 14.40 -0.66
N LEU A 30 4.61 13.54 -0.96
CA LEU A 30 4.95 13.16 -2.34
C LEU A 30 3.80 12.40 -3.01
N LEU A 31 3.14 11.50 -2.30
CA LEU A 31 1.99 10.77 -2.80
C LEU A 31 0.80 11.71 -3.04
N ASP A 32 0.57 12.66 -2.14
CA ASP A 32 -0.48 13.67 -2.24
C ASP A 32 -0.35 14.51 -3.52
N VAL A 33 0.85 15.02 -3.81
CA VAL A 33 1.11 15.83 -5.02
C VAL A 33 0.87 15.05 -6.32
N ARG A 34 1.06 13.74 -6.30
CA ARG A 34 0.90 12.88 -7.49
C ARG A 34 -0.52 12.35 -7.70
N LEU A 35 -1.32 12.34 -6.65
CA LEU A 35 -2.69 11.88 -6.74
C LEU A 35 -3.57 12.94 -7.41
N PRO A 36 -4.42 12.55 -8.37
CA PRO A 36 -5.40 13.46 -8.94
C PRO A 36 -6.45 13.87 -7.89
N VAL A 37 -7.37 14.73 -8.29
CA VAL A 37 -8.59 14.98 -7.52
C VAL A 37 -9.35 13.65 -7.42
N LEU A 38 -9.70 13.28 -6.19
CA LEU A 38 -10.44 12.06 -5.91
C LEU A 38 -11.93 12.38 -5.73
N PRO A 39 -12.83 11.44 -6.02
CA PRO A 39 -14.26 11.60 -5.73
C PRO A 39 -14.53 11.90 -4.25
N LEU A 40 -15.62 12.60 -3.95
CA LEU A 40 -15.98 12.95 -2.57
C LEU A 40 -16.17 11.71 -1.68
N GLN A 41 -16.76 10.65 -2.24
CA GLN A 41 -16.96 9.37 -1.55
C GLN A 41 -15.76 8.44 -1.72
N THR A 42 -14.59 8.89 -1.26
CA THR A 42 -13.35 8.10 -1.34
C THR A 42 -12.94 7.56 0.02
N VAL A 43 -12.42 6.33 0.04
CA VAL A 43 -11.81 5.67 1.19
C VAL A 43 -10.37 5.29 0.84
N ILE A 44 -9.40 5.71 1.65
CA ILE A 44 -8.00 5.29 1.51
C ILE A 44 -7.80 3.99 2.26
N VAL A 45 -7.24 2.98 1.57
CA VAL A 45 -6.97 1.65 2.14
C VAL A 45 -5.48 1.34 1.98
N PRO A 46 -4.67 1.40 3.07
CA PRO A 46 -3.27 1.02 3.00
C PRO A 46 -3.13 -0.48 2.77
N ILE A 47 -2.14 -0.87 1.96
CA ILE A 47 -1.71 -2.26 1.87
C ILE A 47 -1.09 -2.68 3.21
N PRO A 48 -1.60 -3.73 3.87
CA PRO A 48 -1.09 -4.14 5.19
C PRO A 48 0.34 -4.66 5.12
N THR A 49 1.18 -4.12 5.98
CA THR A 49 2.57 -4.56 6.14
C THR A 49 2.66 -5.94 6.78
N VAL A 50 3.66 -6.71 6.41
CA VAL A 50 3.97 -8.01 7.03
C VAL A 50 4.26 -7.82 8.54
N ARG A 51 3.64 -8.65 9.39
CA ARG A 51 3.74 -8.52 10.87
C ARG A 51 5.19 -8.59 11.40
N SER A 52 6.05 -9.40 10.78
CA SER A 52 7.48 -9.45 11.15
C SER A 52 8.17 -8.11 10.92
N HIS A 53 7.85 -7.40 9.84
CA HIS A 53 8.41 -6.09 9.57
C HIS A 53 7.88 -5.02 10.55
N ILE A 54 6.60 -5.11 10.94
CA ILE A 54 6.04 -4.21 11.97
C ILE A 54 6.75 -4.44 13.32
N ARG A 55 6.95 -5.70 13.71
CA ARG A 55 7.68 -6.03 14.96
C ARG A 55 9.13 -5.54 14.94
N GLN A 56 9.81 -5.70 13.80
CA GLN A 56 11.19 -5.24 13.65
C GLN A 56 11.34 -3.73 13.71
N ARG A 57 10.38 -2.98 13.12
CA ARG A 57 10.43 -1.51 13.02
C ARG A 57 9.71 -0.79 14.15
N GLY A 58 8.82 -1.48 14.88
CA GLY A 58 7.97 -0.88 15.90
C GLY A 58 6.75 -0.12 15.36
N TYR A 59 6.53 -0.07 14.02
CA TYR A 59 5.39 0.61 13.41
C TYR A 59 5.03 0.03 12.03
N ASP A 60 3.76 0.23 11.65
CA ASP A 60 3.29 -0.03 10.29
C ASP A 60 3.51 1.22 9.43
N HIS A 61 4.46 1.14 8.50
CA HIS A 61 4.89 2.26 7.69
C HIS A 61 3.79 2.75 6.73
N MET A 62 3.03 1.84 6.10
CA MET A 62 1.96 2.24 5.18
C MET A 62 0.76 2.83 5.91
N LEU A 63 0.47 2.35 7.11
CA LEU A 63 -0.58 2.93 7.95
C LEU A 63 -0.28 4.40 8.30
N LEU A 64 0.98 4.74 8.61
CA LEU A 64 1.38 6.11 8.92
C LEU A 64 1.25 7.02 7.69
N VAL A 65 1.73 6.57 6.52
CA VAL A 65 1.61 7.32 5.25
C VAL A 65 0.14 7.54 4.88
N ALA A 66 -0.66 6.48 4.88
CA ALA A 66 -2.08 6.56 4.53
C ALA A 66 -2.88 7.45 5.49
N ARG A 67 -2.61 7.37 6.79
CA ARG A 67 -3.26 8.22 7.81
C ARG A 67 -2.96 9.70 7.60
N ARG A 68 -1.71 10.05 7.29
CA ARG A 68 -1.33 11.43 6.98
C ARG A 68 -2.00 11.92 5.69
N LEU A 69 -1.98 11.11 4.64
CA LEU A 69 -2.61 11.43 3.35
C LEU A 69 -4.12 11.66 3.53
N ALA A 70 -4.79 10.76 4.24
CA ALA A 70 -6.22 10.86 4.53
C ALA A 70 -6.59 12.14 5.28
N ARG A 71 -5.83 12.48 6.32
CA ARG A 71 -6.01 13.74 7.07
C ARG A 71 -5.80 14.98 6.19
N LYS A 72 -4.74 14.97 5.37
CA LYS A 72 -4.39 16.12 4.52
C LYS A 72 -5.47 16.39 3.47
N ARG A 73 -6.10 15.35 2.94
CA ARG A 73 -7.16 15.43 1.93
C ARG A 73 -8.58 15.44 2.51
N ASN A 74 -8.72 15.36 3.82
CA ASN A 74 -10.00 15.20 4.51
C ASN A 74 -10.82 14.01 3.96
N ILE A 75 -10.15 12.87 3.78
CA ILE A 75 -10.71 11.63 3.25
C ILE A 75 -10.71 10.57 4.35
N VAL A 76 -11.72 9.70 4.36
CA VAL A 76 -11.80 8.56 5.30
C VAL A 76 -10.69 7.55 4.98
N MET A 77 -10.10 6.97 6.01
CA MET A 77 -9.18 5.83 5.89
C MET A 77 -9.81 4.61 6.54
N SER A 78 -9.74 3.46 5.87
CA SER A 78 -10.15 2.17 6.41
C SER A 78 -8.98 1.18 6.46
N THR A 79 -8.96 0.35 7.49
CA THR A 79 -8.08 -0.81 7.62
C THR A 79 -8.84 -2.13 7.43
N CYS A 80 -9.88 -2.13 6.59
CA CYS A 80 -10.70 -3.30 6.26
C CYS A 80 -9.88 -4.46 5.67
N LEU A 81 -8.82 -4.13 4.93
CA LEU A 81 -7.91 -5.11 4.36
C LEU A 81 -6.93 -5.60 5.44
N LYS A 82 -6.88 -6.92 5.65
CA LYS A 82 -5.97 -7.58 6.60
C LYS A 82 -5.03 -8.52 5.87
N ARG A 83 -3.77 -8.60 6.31
CA ARG A 83 -2.83 -9.62 5.83
C ARG A 83 -3.00 -10.87 6.67
N ILE A 84 -3.29 -12.01 6.02
CA ILE A 84 -3.52 -13.30 6.68
C ILE A 84 -2.35 -14.27 6.53
N SER A 85 -1.47 -14.08 5.54
CA SER A 85 -0.26 -14.90 5.38
C SER A 85 1.02 -14.12 5.69
N ASN A 86 1.96 -14.77 6.38
CA ASN A 86 3.30 -14.24 6.67
C ASN A 86 4.35 -14.77 5.69
N THR A 87 3.97 -15.59 4.71
CA THR A 87 4.91 -16.32 3.86
C THR A 87 5.41 -15.45 2.72
N THR A 88 6.59 -14.85 2.94
CA THR A 88 7.52 -14.53 1.86
C THR A 88 8.53 -15.68 1.79
N GLN A 89 8.22 -16.76 1.06
CA GLN A 89 9.25 -17.76 0.79
C GLN A 89 10.30 -17.17 -0.15
N ARG A 90 11.52 -17.00 0.36
CA ARG A 90 12.67 -16.67 -0.47
C ARG A 90 12.90 -17.85 -1.42
N GLY A 91 12.91 -17.59 -2.73
CA GLY A 91 13.16 -18.62 -3.75
C GLY A 91 11.93 -19.09 -4.53
N ALA A 92 10.73 -18.59 -4.23
CA ALA A 92 9.54 -18.90 -5.02
C ALA A 92 9.65 -18.35 -6.44
N ASN A 93 9.28 -19.15 -7.45
CA ASN A 93 9.18 -18.72 -8.83
C ASN A 93 8.02 -17.71 -9.02
N ALA A 94 7.91 -17.07 -10.21
CA ALA A 94 6.91 -16.04 -10.48
C ALA A 94 5.47 -16.56 -10.29
N ARG A 95 5.21 -17.82 -10.62
CA ARG A 95 3.88 -18.45 -10.50
C ARG A 95 3.48 -18.67 -9.04
N ASP A 96 4.42 -19.14 -8.22
CA ASP A 96 4.21 -19.32 -6.78
C ASP A 96 3.99 -17.99 -6.05
N ARG A 97 4.68 -16.92 -6.47
CA ARG A 97 4.46 -15.56 -5.94
C ARG A 97 3.05 -15.06 -6.23
N ILE A 98 2.51 -15.34 -7.41
CA ILE A 98 1.12 -14.96 -7.77
C ILE A 98 0.13 -15.73 -6.90
N LEU A 99 0.29 -17.03 -6.73
CA LEU A 99 -0.57 -17.85 -5.89
C LEU A 99 -0.51 -17.45 -4.41
N GLN A 100 0.68 -17.19 -3.89
CA GLN A 100 0.88 -16.70 -2.52
C GLN A 100 0.29 -15.30 -2.31
N ALA A 101 0.37 -14.40 -3.30
CA ALA A 101 -0.26 -13.10 -3.24
C ALA A 101 -1.79 -13.20 -3.19
N GLN A 102 -2.40 -14.16 -3.92
CA GLN A 102 -3.85 -14.34 -3.96
C GLN A 102 -4.46 -14.75 -2.61
N SER A 103 -3.69 -15.41 -1.75
CA SER A 103 -4.11 -15.82 -0.39
C SER A 103 -3.55 -14.93 0.72
N ALA A 104 -2.94 -13.79 0.36
CA ALA A 104 -2.24 -12.96 1.34
C ALA A 104 -3.16 -12.05 2.15
N PHE A 105 -4.35 -11.77 1.65
CA PHE A 105 -5.25 -10.76 2.21
C PHE A 105 -6.65 -11.32 2.46
N ALA A 106 -7.33 -10.72 3.44
CA ALA A 106 -8.76 -10.89 3.70
C ALA A 106 -9.41 -9.55 4.00
N CYS A 107 -10.69 -9.44 3.67
CA CYS A 107 -11.58 -8.38 4.10
C CYS A 107 -12.85 -9.05 4.67
N HIS A 108 -13.14 -8.80 5.94
CA HIS A 108 -14.31 -9.38 6.63
C HIS A 108 -15.48 -8.41 6.73
N GLU A 109 -15.32 -7.21 6.15
CA GLU A 109 -16.34 -6.17 6.10
C GLU A 109 -17.07 -6.24 4.76
N ILE A 110 -18.37 -5.94 4.76
CA ILE A 110 -19.13 -5.67 3.54
C ILE A 110 -18.87 -4.23 3.15
N LEU A 111 -18.31 -4.04 1.97
CA LEU A 111 -17.93 -2.72 1.49
C LEU A 111 -19.10 -2.05 0.73
N ASN A 112 -19.19 -0.72 0.88
CA ASN A 112 -20.21 0.05 0.19
C ASN A 112 -19.84 0.19 -1.31
N PRO A 113 -20.68 -0.30 -2.25
CA PRO A 113 -20.38 -0.27 -3.68
C PRO A 113 -20.38 1.15 -4.29
N THR A 114 -20.93 2.15 -3.59
CA THR A 114 -20.95 3.55 -4.08
C THR A 114 -19.68 4.32 -3.75
N MET A 115 -18.79 3.74 -2.93
CA MET A 115 -17.54 4.36 -2.54
C MET A 115 -16.40 4.04 -3.51
N THR A 116 -15.48 4.97 -3.68
CA THR A 116 -14.20 4.74 -4.37
C THR A 116 -13.15 4.31 -3.35
N TYR A 117 -12.55 3.14 -3.52
CA TYR A 117 -11.49 2.62 -2.65
C TYR A 117 -10.13 2.83 -3.30
N VAL A 118 -9.25 3.60 -2.65
CA VAL A 118 -7.88 3.85 -3.13
C VAL A 118 -6.90 3.01 -2.34
N LEU A 119 -6.39 1.94 -2.95
CA LEU A 119 -5.30 1.12 -2.41
C LEU A 119 -3.99 1.89 -2.48
N VAL A 120 -3.29 1.98 -1.36
CA VAL A 120 -2.03 2.73 -1.26
C VAL A 120 -0.90 1.81 -0.85
N ASP A 121 0.19 1.80 -1.65
CA ASP A 121 1.42 1.03 -1.38
C ASP A 121 2.66 1.91 -1.55
N ASP A 122 3.81 1.46 -1.05
CA ASP A 122 5.08 2.21 -1.18
C ASP A 122 5.76 1.97 -2.53
N VAL A 123 5.95 0.71 -2.91
CA VAL A 123 6.67 0.33 -4.13
C VAL A 123 5.90 -0.73 -4.89
N VAL A 124 5.57 -0.44 -6.12
CA VAL A 124 5.00 -1.40 -7.07
C VAL A 124 6.08 -1.95 -7.97
N THR A 125 6.24 -3.27 -7.98
CA THR A 125 7.08 -4.03 -8.92
C THR A 125 6.20 -4.67 -10.01
N SER A 126 5.75 -5.90 -9.81
CA SER A 126 4.83 -6.60 -10.71
C SER A 126 3.37 -6.18 -10.58
N GLY A 127 3.02 -5.47 -9.52
CA GLY A 127 1.62 -5.16 -9.20
C GLY A 127 0.81 -6.31 -8.59
N ALA A 128 1.41 -7.49 -8.40
CA ALA A 128 0.70 -8.68 -7.90
C ALA A 128 0.05 -8.44 -6.52
N THR A 129 0.71 -7.72 -5.63
CA THR A 129 0.18 -7.35 -4.31
C THR A 129 -1.08 -6.50 -4.42
N LEU A 130 -1.04 -5.45 -5.25
CA LEU A 130 -2.19 -4.57 -5.48
C LEU A 130 -3.34 -5.30 -6.17
N ALA A 131 -3.03 -6.17 -7.15
CA ALA A 131 -4.04 -6.99 -7.83
C ALA A 131 -4.75 -7.95 -6.88
N ALA A 132 -3.99 -8.62 -5.99
CA ALA A 132 -4.55 -9.50 -4.96
C ALA A 132 -5.42 -8.74 -3.95
N ALA A 133 -4.96 -7.59 -3.48
CA ALA A 133 -5.72 -6.72 -2.58
C ALA A 133 -7.02 -6.22 -3.24
N ALA A 134 -6.94 -5.77 -4.50
CA ALA A 134 -8.12 -5.32 -5.25
C ALA A 134 -9.13 -6.45 -5.46
N LYS A 135 -8.68 -7.69 -5.73
CA LYS A 135 -9.57 -8.86 -5.83
C LYS A 135 -10.36 -9.07 -4.54
N VAL A 136 -9.69 -8.99 -3.38
CA VAL A 136 -10.31 -9.16 -2.07
C VAL A 136 -11.34 -8.05 -1.78
N LEU A 137 -11.02 -6.79 -2.11
CA LEU A 137 -11.99 -5.69 -1.95
C LEU A 137 -13.21 -5.84 -2.87
N ARG A 138 -13.01 -6.32 -4.12
CA ARG A 138 -14.14 -6.62 -5.02
C ARG A 138 -15.04 -7.72 -4.46
N GLN A 139 -14.47 -8.78 -3.93
CA GLN A 139 -15.23 -9.86 -3.29
C GLN A 139 -16.01 -9.37 -2.07
N ALA A 140 -15.51 -8.33 -1.40
CA ALA A 140 -16.17 -7.68 -0.28
C ALA A 140 -17.24 -6.64 -0.69
N GLY A 141 -17.43 -6.38 -2.00
CA GLY A 141 -18.48 -5.49 -2.53
C GLY A 141 -18.00 -4.18 -3.17
N ALA A 142 -16.70 -3.88 -3.16
CA ALA A 142 -16.18 -2.67 -3.79
C ALA A 142 -16.28 -2.73 -5.33
N THR A 143 -16.81 -1.69 -5.97
CA THR A 143 -16.95 -1.58 -7.44
C THR A 143 -15.92 -0.66 -8.08
N ASP A 144 -15.62 0.50 -7.47
CA ASP A 144 -14.56 1.42 -7.94
C ASP A 144 -13.32 1.27 -7.04
N ILE A 145 -12.27 0.65 -7.59
CA ILE A 145 -11.00 0.45 -6.91
C ILE A 145 -9.90 1.09 -7.74
N ARG A 146 -9.20 2.02 -7.11
CA ARG A 146 -8.03 2.71 -7.67
C ARG A 146 -6.79 2.32 -6.90
N VAL A 147 -5.63 2.52 -7.52
CA VAL A 147 -4.33 2.20 -6.90
C VAL A 147 -3.41 3.40 -6.95
N ALA A 148 -2.65 3.58 -5.89
CA ALA A 148 -1.63 4.61 -5.81
C ALA A 148 -0.37 4.04 -5.16
N SER A 149 0.79 4.42 -5.68
CA SER A 149 2.08 4.04 -5.10
C SER A 149 3.05 5.20 -5.09
N ILE A 150 3.95 5.20 -4.11
CA ILE A 150 4.99 6.20 -4.00
C ILE A 150 6.02 6.02 -5.12
N SER A 151 6.35 4.77 -5.45
CA SER A 151 7.32 4.43 -6.48
C SER A 151 6.88 3.23 -7.31
N ARG A 152 7.30 3.21 -8.57
CA ARG A 152 7.21 2.04 -9.44
C ARG A 152 8.61 1.59 -9.81
N GLN A 153 8.92 0.33 -9.56
CA GLN A 153 10.16 -0.31 -9.97
C GLN A 153 9.82 -1.20 -11.18
N PRO A 154 10.35 -0.92 -12.38
CA PRO A 154 10.21 -1.83 -13.52
C PRO A 154 10.74 -3.22 -13.17
N LEU A 155 10.15 -4.25 -13.75
CA LEU A 155 10.76 -5.58 -13.80
C LEU A 155 11.80 -5.51 -14.92
N ASP A 156 13.07 -5.76 -14.59
CA ASP A 156 14.12 -5.98 -15.57
C ASP A 156 13.87 -7.29 -16.33
#